data_979ac436840c69832230dc9847ec5b0c
#
_entry.id   979ac436840c69832230dc9847ec5b0c
#
_cell.length_a   1.000
_cell.length_b   1.000
_cell.length_c   1.000
_cell.angle_alpha   90.00
_cell.angle_beta   90.00
_cell.angle_gamma   90.00
#
_symmetry.space_group_name_H-M   'P 1'
#
loop_
_entity.id
_entity.type
_entity.pdbx_description
1 polymer ?
#
loop_
_entity_poly.entity_id
_entity_poly.type
_entity_poly.pdbx_seq_one_letter_code
_entity_poly.pdbx_strand_id
1 'polypeptide(L)'
;MLCDGDTGAVFQMESAGMTNLVKDLQPKGFVDLIPTVALYRPGPLGSGMVTDFIDGLHGKKEVVYMHPLLEPILKETFGVVLYQEQVMQIVQVLAGFSLGQADLLRRAMGKKKHDLLMAQKEIFLQGCAKNAIEAGLANHIFDLLTHFADYGFNKSHSAAYGLLAWQTAYLKAHYPVEFMAGVLTSIMDKTDKIPVYIQLCRQMGIKILPPDINSVRLRSVSRMVRSALGSLLSATSARMRS
;
A
#
# COMPACT_ATOMS: atom_id res chain seq x y z
N MET A 1 15.76 -4.94 4.14
CA MET A 1 15.22 -3.86 4.96
C MET A 1 13.71 -4.03 5.21
N LEU A 2 12.83 -3.79 4.23
CA LEU A 2 11.36 -3.89 4.43
C LEU A 2 10.92 -5.29 4.85
N CYS A 3 11.44 -6.34 4.22
CA CYS A 3 11.14 -7.73 4.55
C CYS A 3 11.51 -8.12 5.98
N ASP A 4 12.49 -7.45 6.57
CA ASP A 4 12.92 -7.66 7.96
C ASP A 4 12.10 -6.83 8.97
N GLY A 5 11.18 -5.98 8.45
CA GLY A 5 10.35 -5.10 9.26
C GLY A 5 11.03 -3.79 9.67
N ASP A 6 12.11 -3.41 9.02
CA ASP A 6 12.74 -2.10 9.22
C ASP A 6 11.97 -1.02 8.42
N THR A 7 10.78 -0.69 8.90
CA THR A 7 9.82 0.24 8.27
C THR A 7 9.76 1.62 8.93
N GLY A 8 10.51 1.84 10.00
CA GLY A 8 10.54 3.14 10.70
C GLY A 8 10.93 4.28 9.75
N ALA A 9 10.23 5.39 9.82
CA ALA A 9 10.33 6.55 8.94
C ALA A 9 9.95 6.32 7.47
N VAL A 10 9.60 5.09 7.04
CA VAL A 10 9.09 4.83 5.69
C VAL A 10 7.64 5.27 5.59
N PHE A 11 7.32 6.08 4.57
CA PHE A 11 5.98 6.63 4.38
C PHE A 11 4.89 5.56 4.43
N GLN A 12 3.88 5.76 5.27
CA GLN A 12 2.72 4.86 5.47
C GLN A 12 3.05 3.45 6.02
N MET A 13 4.33 3.14 6.35
CA MET A 13 4.74 1.78 6.75
C MET A 13 5.09 1.64 8.24
N GLU A 14 5.03 2.73 9.03
CA GLU A 14 5.60 2.78 10.38
C GLU A 14 4.77 2.08 11.47
N SER A 15 3.46 1.87 11.25
CA SER A 15 2.63 1.23 12.29
C SER A 15 3.00 -0.25 12.46
N ALA A 16 2.92 -0.77 13.68
CA ALA A 16 3.25 -2.16 13.97
C ALA A 16 2.49 -3.17 13.08
N GLY A 17 1.19 -2.91 12.85
CA GLY A 17 0.40 -3.79 12.00
C GLY A 17 0.80 -3.70 10.53
N MET A 18 1.14 -2.51 10.01
CA MET A 18 1.65 -2.36 8.65
C MET A 18 3.04 -3.01 8.51
N THR A 19 3.89 -2.86 9.52
CA THR A 19 5.20 -3.54 9.56
C THR A 19 5.04 -5.06 9.45
N ASN A 20 4.09 -5.65 10.18
CA ASN A 20 3.81 -7.08 10.11
C ASN A 20 3.29 -7.47 8.72
N LEU A 21 2.34 -6.71 8.16
CA LEU A 21 1.85 -6.95 6.81
C LEU A 21 2.98 -6.93 5.76
N VAL A 22 3.87 -5.94 5.83
CA VAL A 22 5.01 -5.83 4.91
C VAL A 22 5.99 -6.99 5.07
N LYS A 23 6.22 -7.46 6.32
CA LYS A 23 7.01 -8.67 6.58
C LYS A 23 6.37 -9.92 5.98
N ASP A 24 5.05 -10.05 6.11
CA ASP A 24 4.33 -11.21 5.57
C ASP A 24 4.29 -11.19 4.03
N LEU A 25 4.21 -10.01 3.43
CA LEU A 25 4.23 -9.81 1.97
C LEU A 25 5.60 -10.10 1.36
N GLN A 26 6.71 -9.89 2.08
CA GLN A 26 8.08 -10.06 1.55
C GLN A 26 8.31 -9.35 0.21
N PRO A 27 8.12 -8.03 0.11
CA PRO A 27 8.12 -7.31 -1.16
C PRO A 27 9.50 -7.40 -1.85
N LYS A 28 9.49 -7.75 -3.13
CA LYS A 28 10.70 -7.84 -3.99
C LYS A 28 10.90 -6.59 -4.84
N GLY A 29 9.85 -5.79 -5.01
CA GLY A 29 9.88 -4.59 -5.83
C GLY A 29 8.75 -3.61 -5.50
N PHE A 30 8.75 -2.49 -6.24
CA PHE A 30 7.74 -1.43 -6.08
C PHE A 30 6.30 -1.95 -6.20
N VAL A 31 6.04 -2.85 -7.17
CA VAL A 31 4.70 -3.35 -7.47
C VAL A 31 4.09 -4.06 -6.26
N ASP A 32 4.92 -4.75 -5.47
CA ASP A 32 4.48 -5.50 -4.29
C ASP A 32 4.07 -4.57 -3.12
N LEU A 33 4.44 -3.29 -3.14
CA LEU A 33 4.01 -2.31 -2.15
C LEU A 33 2.67 -1.68 -2.48
N ILE A 34 2.22 -1.72 -3.74
CA ILE A 34 0.95 -1.10 -4.16
C ILE A 34 -0.25 -1.65 -3.35
N PRO A 35 -0.41 -2.97 -3.14
CA PRO A 35 -1.56 -3.49 -2.42
C PRO A 35 -1.56 -3.20 -0.92
N THR A 36 -0.42 -2.86 -0.31
CA THR A 36 -0.31 -2.68 1.14
C THR A 36 -1.32 -1.68 1.71
N VAL A 37 -1.48 -0.53 1.05
CA VAL A 37 -2.41 0.53 1.46
C VAL A 37 -3.88 0.09 1.35
N ALA A 38 -4.19 -0.76 0.37
CA ALA A 38 -5.52 -1.31 0.18
C ALA A 38 -5.83 -2.44 1.18
N LEU A 39 -4.85 -3.27 1.49
CA LEU A 39 -4.97 -4.42 2.39
C LEU A 39 -5.00 -4.01 3.87
N TYR A 40 -4.19 -3.04 4.28
CA TYR A 40 -4.10 -2.63 5.68
C TYR A 40 -5.23 -1.68 6.07
N ARG A 41 -6.44 -2.21 6.15
CA ARG A 41 -7.66 -1.49 6.58
C ARG A 41 -8.58 -2.44 7.34
N PRO A 42 -9.45 -1.91 8.25
CA PRO A 42 -10.30 -2.77 9.10
C PRO A 42 -11.12 -3.81 8.33
N GLY A 43 -11.67 -3.45 7.16
CA GLY A 43 -12.46 -4.35 6.33
C GLY A 43 -11.66 -5.55 5.80
N PRO A 44 -10.62 -5.34 4.98
CA PRO A 44 -9.78 -6.43 4.49
C PRO A 44 -9.13 -7.26 5.60
N LEU A 45 -8.68 -6.63 6.70
CA LEU A 45 -8.09 -7.33 7.84
C LEU A 45 -9.09 -8.25 8.54
N GLY A 46 -10.36 -7.84 8.65
CA GLY A 46 -11.39 -8.63 9.34
C GLY A 46 -12.07 -9.71 8.48
N SER A 47 -11.88 -9.70 7.16
CA SER A 47 -12.59 -10.58 6.22
C SER A 47 -11.81 -11.83 5.77
N GLY A 48 -10.57 -12.01 6.22
CA GLY A 48 -9.68 -13.09 5.72
C GLY A 48 -8.99 -12.77 4.39
N MET A 49 -9.36 -11.69 3.73
CA MET A 49 -8.85 -11.27 2.41
C MET A 49 -7.33 -11.09 2.39
N VAL A 50 -6.75 -10.57 3.47
CA VAL A 50 -5.29 -10.38 3.60
C VAL A 50 -4.57 -11.73 3.61
N THR A 51 -5.10 -12.71 4.33
CA THR A 51 -4.56 -14.06 4.37
C THR A 51 -4.64 -14.73 2.99
N ASP A 52 -5.79 -14.64 2.32
CA ASP A 52 -5.97 -15.20 0.97
C ASP A 52 -4.99 -14.56 -0.03
N PHE A 53 -4.78 -13.24 0.06
CA PHE A 53 -3.82 -12.54 -0.79
C PHE A 53 -2.38 -13.02 -0.55
N ILE A 54 -1.95 -13.09 0.71
CA ILE A 54 -0.60 -13.51 1.10
C ILE A 54 -0.35 -14.98 0.73
N ASP A 55 -1.31 -15.86 0.97
CA ASP A 55 -1.20 -17.28 0.65
C ASP A 55 -1.14 -17.50 -0.88
N GLY A 56 -1.91 -16.74 -1.66
CA GLY A 56 -1.81 -16.72 -3.11
C GLY A 56 -0.47 -16.20 -3.60
N LEU A 57 0.01 -15.09 -3.05
CA LEU A 57 1.31 -14.49 -3.38
C LEU A 57 2.47 -15.48 -3.17
N HIS A 58 2.44 -16.24 -2.08
CA HIS A 58 3.48 -17.20 -1.74
C HIS A 58 3.27 -18.61 -2.31
N GLY A 59 2.19 -18.81 -3.08
CA GLY A 59 1.85 -20.13 -3.66
C GLY A 59 1.45 -21.17 -2.61
N LYS A 60 1.07 -20.75 -1.40
CA LYS A 60 0.58 -21.66 -0.34
C LYS A 60 -0.84 -22.14 -0.59
N LYS A 61 -1.59 -21.38 -1.38
CA LYS A 61 -2.97 -21.69 -1.78
C LYS A 61 -3.07 -21.59 -3.30
N GLU A 62 -3.69 -22.59 -3.90
CA GLU A 62 -4.04 -22.52 -5.32
C GLU A 62 -5.07 -21.40 -5.56
N VAL A 63 -4.79 -20.53 -6.53
CA VAL A 63 -5.68 -19.44 -6.89
C VAL A 63 -6.77 -19.99 -7.82
N VAL A 64 -8.01 -20.04 -7.32
CA VAL A 64 -9.17 -20.50 -8.09
C VAL A 64 -10.01 -19.29 -8.49
N TYR A 65 -10.28 -19.15 -9.78
CA TYR A 65 -11.16 -18.11 -10.31
C TYR A 65 -12.55 -18.66 -10.51
N MET A 66 -13.58 -17.97 -10.01
CA MET A 66 -14.99 -18.38 -10.13
C MET A 66 -15.45 -18.50 -11.58
N HIS A 67 -14.83 -17.76 -12.50
CA HIS A 67 -15.05 -17.85 -13.93
C HIS A 67 -13.76 -17.55 -14.68
N PRO A 68 -13.44 -18.21 -15.81
CA PRO A 68 -12.19 -18.00 -16.56
C PRO A 68 -11.97 -16.55 -16.99
N LEU A 69 -13.04 -15.80 -17.31
CA LEU A 69 -12.95 -14.38 -17.66
C LEU A 69 -12.46 -13.47 -16.51
N LEU A 70 -12.44 -13.96 -15.27
CA LEU A 70 -11.97 -13.21 -14.12
C LEU A 70 -10.45 -13.34 -13.91
N GLU A 71 -9.80 -14.36 -14.46
CA GLU A 71 -8.36 -14.55 -14.32
C GLU A 71 -7.55 -13.31 -14.75
N PRO A 72 -7.75 -12.71 -15.94
CA PRO A 72 -6.98 -11.54 -16.36
C PRO A 72 -7.16 -10.33 -15.44
N ILE A 73 -8.30 -10.23 -14.74
CA ILE A 73 -8.64 -9.11 -13.86
C ILE A 73 -8.05 -9.32 -12.46
N LEU A 74 -8.11 -10.56 -11.96
CA LEU A 74 -7.79 -10.89 -10.58
C LEU A 74 -6.40 -11.53 -10.39
N LYS A 75 -5.68 -11.81 -11.47
CA LYS A 75 -4.36 -12.45 -11.42
C LYS A 75 -3.36 -11.65 -10.60
N GLU A 76 -3.35 -10.34 -10.75
CA GLU A 76 -2.45 -9.44 -10.01
C GLU A 76 -2.73 -9.38 -8.50
N THR A 77 -3.94 -9.80 -8.09
CA THR A 77 -4.39 -9.82 -6.69
C THR A 77 -4.70 -11.23 -6.19
N PHE A 78 -4.17 -12.24 -6.88
CA PHE A 78 -4.26 -13.66 -6.48
C PHE A 78 -5.71 -14.13 -6.24
N GLY A 79 -6.63 -13.71 -7.10
CA GLY A 79 -8.06 -14.05 -7.01
C GLY A 79 -8.87 -13.16 -6.08
N VAL A 80 -8.22 -12.27 -5.33
CA VAL A 80 -8.89 -11.36 -4.40
C VAL A 80 -9.38 -10.11 -5.15
N VAL A 81 -10.64 -9.74 -4.95
CA VAL A 81 -11.15 -8.45 -5.42
C VAL A 81 -10.69 -7.38 -4.44
N LEU A 82 -9.71 -6.56 -4.80
CA LEU A 82 -9.09 -5.56 -3.93
C LEU A 82 -9.40 -4.13 -4.33
N TYR A 83 -9.56 -3.88 -5.64
CA TYR A 83 -9.69 -2.54 -6.19
C TYR A 83 -11.07 -2.28 -6.78
N GLN A 84 -11.54 -1.03 -6.67
CA GLN A 84 -12.79 -0.57 -7.30
C GLN A 84 -12.76 -0.78 -8.82
N GLU A 85 -11.61 -0.60 -9.43
CA GLU A 85 -11.38 -0.81 -10.85
C GLU A 85 -11.63 -2.27 -11.26
N GLN A 86 -11.28 -3.23 -10.41
CA GLN A 86 -11.58 -4.66 -10.66
C GLN A 86 -13.09 -4.92 -10.63
N VAL A 87 -13.83 -4.31 -9.69
CA VAL A 87 -15.30 -4.41 -9.67
C VAL A 87 -15.88 -3.90 -10.98
N MET A 88 -15.42 -2.76 -11.47
CA MET A 88 -15.88 -2.20 -12.74
C MET A 88 -15.55 -3.12 -13.93
N GLN A 89 -14.35 -3.66 -14.00
CA GLN A 89 -13.93 -4.59 -15.04
C GLN A 89 -14.72 -5.90 -15.03
N ILE A 90 -14.99 -6.45 -13.85
CA ILE A 90 -15.79 -7.68 -13.68
C ILE A 90 -17.17 -7.51 -14.29
N VAL A 91 -17.89 -6.44 -13.97
CA VAL A 91 -19.26 -6.24 -14.49
C VAL A 91 -19.27 -5.92 -15.99
N GLN A 92 -18.21 -5.28 -16.50
CA GLN A 92 -18.05 -5.07 -17.93
C GLN A 92 -17.84 -6.39 -18.68
N VAL A 93 -16.94 -7.24 -18.18
CA VAL A 93 -16.56 -8.48 -18.87
C VAL A 93 -17.67 -9.54 -18.74
N LEU A 94 -18.29 -9.68 -17.56
CA LEU A 94 -19.30 -10.71 -17.34
C LEU A 94 -20.69 -10.31 -17.88
N ALA A 95 -21.08 -9.04 -17.71
CA ALA A 95 -22.44 -8.59 -18.00
C ALA A 95 -22.54 -7.58 -19.16
N GLY A 96 -21.40 -7.20 -19.77
CA GLY A 96 -21.40 -6.25 -20.88
C GLY A 96 -21.73 -4.80 -20.47
N PHE A 97 -21.49 -4.43 -19.22
CA PHE A 97 -21.72 -3.06 -18.78
C PHE A 97 -20.80 -2.09 -19.55
N SER A 98 -21.35 -0.95 -19.92
CA SER A 98 -20.52 0.18 -20.35
C SER A 98 -19.73 0.73 -19.17
N LEU A 99 -18.66 1.49 -19.43
CA LEU A 99 -17.86 2.13 -18.39
C LEU A 99 -18.73 3.03 -17.47
N GLY A 100 -19.69 3.76 -18.05
CA GLY A 100 -20.61 4.60 -17.30
C GLY A 100 -21.55 3.82 -16.38
N GLN A 101 -22.06 2.67 -16.84
CA GLN A 101 -22.88 1.78 -16.02
C GLN A 101 -22.06 1.15 -14.89
N ALA A 102 -20.83 0.71 -15.18
CA ALA A 102 -19.93 0.16 -14.16
C ALA A 102 -19.59 1.20 -13.08
N ASP A 103 -19.33 2.47 -13.45
CA ASP A 103 -19.10 3.55 -12.49
C ASP A 103 -20.37 3.89 -11.69
N LEU A 104 -21.54 3.87 -12.30
CA LEU A 104 -22.81 4.06 -11.61
C LEU A 104 -23.01 2.98 -10.53
N LEU A 105 -22.76 1.70 -10.89
CA LEU A 105 -22.82 0.58 -9.94
C LEU A 105 -21.83 0.78 -8.80
N ARG A 106 -20.55 1.07 -9.10
CA ARG A 106 -19.52 1.34 -8.10
C ARG A 106 -19.94 2.43 -7.11
N ARG A 107 -20.51 3.53 -7.61
CA ARG A 107 -21.02 4.63 -6.76
C ARG A 107 -22.24 4.22 -5.93
N ALA A 108 -23.13 3.41 -6.49
CA ALA A 108 -24.30 2.90 -5.78
C ALA A 108 -23.90 2.00 -4.61
N MET A 109 -22.93 1.15 -4.85
CA MET A 109 -22.32 0.29 -3.85
C MET A 109 -21.71 1.13 -2.70
N GLY A 110 -20.82 2.05 -2.99
CA GLY A 110 -20.14 2.88 -1.98
C GLY A 110 -21.08 3.81 -1.17
N LYS A 111 -22.28 4.12 -1.71
CA LYS A 111 -23.30 4.94 -1.03
C LYS A 111 -24.42 4.11 -0.40
N LYS A 112 -24.36 2.78 -0.47
CA LYS A 112 -25.36 1.85 0.07
C LYS A 112 -26.81 2.14 -0.40
N LYS A 113 -26.97 2.59 -1.66
CA LYS A 113 -28.27 2.88 -2.25
C LYS A 113 -28.96 1.59 -2.68
N HIS A 114 -29.72 0.98 -1.78
CA HIS A 114 -30.31 -0.34 -1.96
C HIS A 114 -31.15 -0.45 -3.24
N ASP A 115 -32.08 0.48 -3.48
CA ASP A 115 -32.95 0.43 -4.66
C ASP A 115 -32.16 0.46 -5.97
N LEU A 116 -31.11 1.31 -6.02
CA LEU A 116 -30.26 1.40 -7.19
C LEU A 116 -29.41 0.13 -7.37
N LEU A 117 -28.95 -0.47 -6.27
CA LEU A 117 -28.22 -1.73 -6.31
C LEU A 117 -29.07 -2.88 -6.83
N MET A 118 -30.32 -2.98 -6.40
CA MET A 118 -31.25 -4.03 -6.89
C MET A 118 -31.55 -3.87 -8.38
N ALA A 119 -31.77 -2.61 -8.85
CA ALA A 119 -31.95 -2.36 -10.28
C ALA A 119 -30.68 -2.75 -11.09
N GLN A 120 -29.49 -2.45 -10.58
CA GLN A 120 -28.23 -2.81 -11.24
C GLN A 120 -28.00 -4.34 -11.19
N LYS A 121 -28.44 -5.04 -10.14
CA LYS A 121 -28.37 -6.50 -10.05
C LYS A 121 -29.15 -7.17 -11.17
N GLU A 122 -30.35 -6.69 -11.43
CA GLU A 122 -31.19 -7.26 -12.50
C GLU A 122 -30.53 -7.08 -13.87
N ILE A 123 -29.99 -5.88 -14.16
CA ILE A 123 -29.26 -5.61 -15.41
C ILE A 123 -28.02 -6.52 -15.52
N PHE A 124 -27.29 -6.68 -14.42
CA PHE A 124 -26.11 -7.56 -14.37
C PHE A 124 -26.47 -9.01 -14.68
N LEU A 125 -27.51 -9.55 -14.06
CA LEU A 125 -27.96 -10.92 -14.29
C LEU A 125 -28.42 -11.14 -15.74
N GLN A 126 -29.16 -10.19 -16.31
CA GLN A 126 -29.56 -10.22 -17.71
C GLN A 126 -28.38 -10.20 -18.67
N GLY A 127 -27.36 -9.38 -18.35
CA GLY A 127 -26.11 -9.30 -19.10
C GLY A 127 -25.31 -10.61 -19.04
N CYS A 128 -25.17 -11.19 -17.86
CA CYS A 128 -24.53 -12.49 -17.64
C CYS A 128 -25.24 -13.63 -18.42
N ALA A 129 -26.57 -13.65 -18.42
CA ALA A 129 -27.32 -14.62 -19.17
C ALA A 129 -27.07 -14.54 -20.68
N LYS A 130 -26.93 -13.32 -21.24
CA LYS A 130 -26.53 -13.11 -22.65
C LYS A 130 -25.16 -13.66 -22.98
N ASN A 131 -24.26 -13.66 -22.00
CA ASN A 131 -22.89 -14.17 -22.11
C ASN A 131 -22.77 -15.65 -21.68
N ALA A 132 -23.89 -16.37 -21.58
CA ALA A 132 -23.99 -17.79 -21.22
C ALA A 132 -23.39 -18.11 -19.83
N ILE A 133 -23.41 -17.17 -18.91
CA ILE A 133 -22.97 -17.36 -17.52
C ILE A 133 -24.18 -17.85 -16.72
N GLU A 134 -23.97 -18.91 -15.95
CA GLU A 134 -25.00 -19.58 -15.15
C GLU A 134 -25.56 -18.63 -14.07
N ALA A 135 -26.88 -18.62 -13.89
CA ALA A 135 -27.59 -17.67 -13.03
C ALA A 135 -27.15 -17.74 -11.55
N GLY A 136 -26.90 -18.95 -11.03
CA GLY A 136 -26.41 -19.14 -9.66
C GLY A 136 -25.04 -18.51 -9.45
N LEU A 137 -24.11 -18.73 -10.40
CA LEU A 137 -22.78 -18.13 -10.38
C LEU A 137 -22.85 -16.60 -10.49
N ALA A 138 -23.69 -16.08 -11.41
CA ALA A 138 -23.88 -14.63 -11.59
C ALA A 138 -24.40 -13.97 -10.31
N ASN A 139 -25.40 -14.56 -9.65
CA ASN A 139 -25.89 -14.08 -8.35
C ASN A 139 -24.81 -14.09 -7.29
N HIS A 140 -24.06 -15.18 -7.16
CA HIS A 140 -22.99 -15.30 -6.19
C HIS A 140 -21.89 -14.23 -6.40
N ILE A 141 -21.47 -14.01 -7.65
CA ILE A 141 -20.49 -12.97 -7.98
C ILE A 141 -21.05 -11.59 -7.62
N PHE A 142 -22.30 -11.26 -7.96
CA PHE A 142 -22.87 -9.96 -7.64
C PHE A 142 -22.95 -9.72 -6.14
N ASP A 143 -23.34 -10.71 -5.36
CA ASP A 143 -23.41 -10.62 -3.90
C ASP A 143 -22.02 -10.43 -3.28
N LEU A 144 -20.99 -11.12 -3.80
CA LEU A 144 -19.59 -10.89 -3.42
C LEU A 144 -19.14 -9.47 -3.76
N LEU A 145 -19.41 -8.97 -4.96
CA LEU A 145 -19.09 -7.60 -5.36
C LEU A 145 -19.78 -6.57 -4.46
N THR A 146 -21.02 -6.81 -4.07
CA THR A 146 -21.78 -5.93 -3.18
C THR A 146 -21.18 -5.92 -1.77
N HIS A 147 -20.83 -7.08 -1.23
CA HIS A 147 -20.16 -7.18 0.05
C HIS A 147 -18.79 -6.50 0.03
N PHE A 148 -18.07 -6.67 -1.06
CA PHE A 148 -16.74 -6.12 -1.28
C PHE A 148 -16.73 -4.59 -1.50
N ALA A 149 -17.82 -4.04 -2.02
CA ALA A 149 -17.93 -2.62 -2.35
C ALA A 149 -17.75 -1.68 -1.16
N ASP A 150 -18.02 -2.16 0.06
CA ASP A 150 -17.73 -1.44 1.30
C ASP A 150 -16.22 -1.25 1.52
N TYR A 151 -15.39 -2.08 0.88
CA TYR A 151 -13.94 -2.15 1.11
C TYR A 151 -13.08 -1.85 -0.12
N GLY A 152 -13.70 -1.78 -1.31
CA GLY A 152 -13.00 -1.52 -2.57
C GLY A 152 -12.15 -0.25 -2.52
N PHE A 153 -10.86 -0.37 -2.83
CA PHE A 153 -9.91 0.73 -2.79
C PHE A 153 -9.61 1.27 -4.19
N ASN A 154 -9.30 2.54 -4.31
CA ASN A 154 -8.88 3.11 -5.59
C ASN A 154 -7.44 2.68 -5.90
N LYS A 155 -7.23 1.99 -7.01
CA LYS A 155 -5.90 1.47 -7.41
C LYS A 155 -4.90 2.58 -7.70
N SER A 156 -5.35 3.69 -8.30
CA SER A 156 -4.48 4.82 -8.60
C SER A 156 -3.94 5.47 -7.33
N HIS A 157 -4.79 5.58 -6.28
CA HIS A 157 -4.36 6.05 -4.97
C HIS A 157 -3.34 5.08 -4.34
N SER A 158 -3.60 3.78 -4.37
CA SER A 158 -2.66 2.75 -3.91
C SER A 158 -1.31 2.86 -4.61
N ALA A 159 -1.30 3.02 -5.94
CA ALA A 159 -0.08 3.13 -6.72
C ALA A 159 0.72 4.39 -6.36
N ALA A 160 0.06 5.54 -6.21
CA ALA A 160 0.71 6.79 -5.83
C ALA A 160 1.35 6.70 -4.42
N TYR A 161 0.64 6.15 -3.45
CA TYR A 161 1.14 5.98 -2.09
C TYR A 161 2.20 4.87 -1.99
N GLY A 162 2.04 3.79 -2.74
CA GLY A 162 3.07 2.77 -2.88
C GLY A 162 4.38 3.33 -3.47
N LEU A 163 4.28 4.26 -4.43
CA LEU A 163 5.45 4.95 -4.98
C LEU A 163 6.17 5.80 -3.93
N LEU A 164 5.42 6.58 -3.15
CA LEU A 164 6.01 7.37 -2.06
C LEU A 164 6.65 6.47 -0.98
N ALA A 165 6.00 5.36 -0.63
CA ALA A 165 6.57 4.38 0.29
C ALA A 165 7.87 3.79 -0.27
N TRP A 166 7.90 3.42 -1.53
CA TRP A 166 9.09 2.91 -2.21
C TRP A 166 10.22 3.94 -2.24
N GLN A 167 9.92 5.19 -2.60
CA GLN A 167 10.92 6.27 -2.64
C GLN A 167 11.54 6.53 -1.26
N THR A 168 10.70 6.60 -0.21
CA THR A 168 11.19 6.80 1.16
C THR A 168 11.98 5.59 1.67
N ALA A 169 11.57 4.38 1.33
CA ALA A 169 12.32 3.16 1.64
C ALA A 169 13.67 3.12 0.91
N TYR A 170 13.70 3.51 -0.36
CA TYR A 170 14.93 3.60 -1.16
C TYR A 170 15.91 4.62 -0.56
N LEU A 171 15.42 5.83 -0.24
CA LEU A 171 16.24 6.86 0.38
C LEU A 171 16.78 6.40 1.75
N LYS A 172 15.94 5.75 2.57
CA LYS A 172 16.37 5.20 3.86
C LYS A 172 17.48 4.15 3.69
N ALA A 173 17.34 3.27 2.70
CA ALA A 173 18.30 2.17 2.47
C ALA A 173 19.64 2.65 1.91
N HIS A 174 19.64 3.63 1.02
CA HIS A 174 20.83 4.05 0.28
C HIS A 174 21.47 5.35 0.81
N TYR A 175 20.66 6.21 1.45
CA TYR A 175 21.07 7.52 1.96
C TYR A 175 20.51 7.75 3.38
N PRO A 176 20.79 6.83 4.34
CA PRO A 176 20.14 6.83 5.66
C PRO A 176 20.33 8.12 6.45
N VAL A 177 21.50 8.72 6.36
CA VAL A 177 21.84 9.95 7.13
C VAL A 177 21.08 11.15 6.58
N GLU A 178 21.11 11.34 5.26
CA GLU A 178 20.40 12.43 4.56
C GLU A 178 18.89 12.28 4.70
N PHE A 179 18.41 11.04 4.58
CA PHE A 179 16.99 10.72 4.75
C PHE A 179 16.51 11.07 6.17
N MET A 180 17.22 10.61 7.20
CA MET A 180 16.85 10.89 8.59
C MET A 180 17.00 12.38 8.93
N ALA A 181 17.94 13.11 8.32
CA ALA A 181 18.01 14.56 8.42
C ALA A 181 16.76 15.24 7.86
N GLY A 182 16.29 14.80 6.70
CA GLY A 182 15.03 15.27 6.11
C GLY A 182 13.84 14.96 7.00
N VAL A 183 13.72 13.73 7.51
CA VAL A 183 12.66 13.31 8.43
C VAL A 183 12.63 14.19 9.68
N LEU A 184 13.75 14.32 10.38
CA LEU A 184 13.85 15.16 11.59
C LEU A 184 13.51 16.63 11.29
N THR A 185 13.92 17.15 10.12
CA THR A 185 13.56 18.49 9.68
C THR A 185 12.06 18.65 9.46
N SER A 186 11.41 17.64 8.87
CA SER A 186 9.96 17.67 8.59
C SER A 186 9.07 17.62 9.83
N ILE A 187 9.61 17.18 10.95
CA ILE A 187 8.87 17.01 12.22
C ILE A 187 9.30 18.01 13.30
N MET A 188 10.07 19.04 12.97
CA MET A 188 10.60 20.01 13.97
C MET A 188 9.51 20.60 14.87
N ASP A 189 8.31 20.82 14.33
CA ASP A 189 7.16 21.35 15.07
C ASP A 189 6.40 20.28 15.88
N LYS A 190 6.80 18.99 15.76
CA LYS A 190 6.18 17.86 16.45
C LYS A 190 7.13 17.29 17.49
N THR A 191 7.29 18.04 18.59
CA THR A 191 8.27 17.75 19.64
C THR A 191 8.12 16.38 20.28
N ASP A 192 6.90 15.85 20.33
CA ASP A 192 6.58 14.51 20.82
C ASP A 192 7.17 13.39 19.96
N LYS A 193 7.37 13.64 18.66
CA LYS A 193 7.93 12.66 17.70
C LYS A 193 9.45 12.66 17.62
N ILE A 194 10.07 13.76 17.95
CA ILE A 194 11.54 13.91 17.84
C ILE A 194 12.29 12.81 18.59
N PRO A 195 11.97 12.46 19.87
CA PRO A 195 12.68 11.40 20.59
C PRO A 195 12.59 10.04 19.90
N VAL A 196 11.46 9.73 19.28
CA VAL A 196 11.24 8.45 18.56
C VAL A 196 12.20 8.33 17.39
N TYR A 197 12.30 9.37 16.57
CA TYR A 197 13.20 9.36 15.40
C TYR A 197 14.67 9.51 15.77
N ILE A 198 14.99 10.16 16.88
CA ILE A 198 16.34 10.14 17.45
C ILE A 198 16.74 8.71 17.84
N GLN A 199 15.83 7.98 18.49
CA GLN A 199 16.08 6.59 18.85
C GLN A 199 16.24 5.70 17.61
N LEU A 200 15.42 5.92 16.57
CA LEU A 200 15.57 5.24 15.29
C LEU A 200 16.94 5.51 14.65
N CYS A 201 17.40 6.76 14.63
CA CYS A 201 18.73 7.09 14.15
C CYS A 201 19.84 6.31 14.89
N ARG A 202 19.72 6.20 16.22
CA ARG A 202 20.69 5.44 17.03
C ARG A 202 20.68 3.94 16.66
N GLN A 203 19.49 3.35 16.46
CA GLN A 203 19.35 1.97 16.02
C GLN A 203 19.96 1.74 14.62
N MET A 204 19.89 2.75 13.74
CA MET A 204 20.53 2.73 12.43
C MET A 204 22.05 3.02 12.47
N GLY A 205 22.64 3.19 13.65
CA GLY A 205 24.06 3.54 13.81
C GLY A 205 24.40 4.99 13.43
N ILE A 206 23.38 5.86 13.27
CA ILE A 206 23.58 7.26 12.92
C ILE A 206 23.89 8.04 14.19
N LYS A 207 25.07 8.67 14.23
CA LYS A 207 25.51 9.51 15.35
C LYS A 207 24.80 10.86 15.30
N ILE A 208 24.06 11.18 16.35
CA ILE A 208 23.44 12.50 16.54
C ILE A 208 24.28 13.27 17.53
N LEU A 209 24.77 14.45 17.11
CA LEU A 209 25.56 15.35 17.95
C LEU A 209 24.64 16.34 18.68
N PRO A 210 24.99 16.77 19.89
CA PRO A 210 24.30 17.84 20.58
C PRO A 210 24.38 19.15 19.78
N PRO A 211 23.44 20.09 19.98
CA PRO A 211 23.51 21.41 19.36
C PRO A 211 24.83 22.13 19.75
N ASP A 212 25.56 22.64 18.75
CA ASP A 212 26.74 23.47 18.96
C ASP A 212 26.44 24.88 18.42
N ILE A 213 26.56 25.88 19.30
CA ILE A 213 26.25 27.29 19.00
C ILE A 213 27.09 27.85 17.85
N ASN A 214 28.32 27.35 17.67
CA ASN A 214 29.23 27.76 16.60
C ASN A 214 28.88 27.11 15.25
N SER A 215 28.16 26.02 15.29
CA SER A 215 27.78 25.19 14.12
C SER A 215 26.33 25.37 13.70
N VAL A 216 25.48 25.99 14.53
CA VAL A 216 24.04 26.14 14.33
C VAL A 216 23.72 27.36 13.47
N ARG A 217 23.12 27.16 12.29
CA ARG A 217 22.35 28.20 11.59
C ARG A 217 20.87 27.98 11.86
N LEU A 218 20.02 28.99 11.65
CA LEU A 218 18.58 29.06 11.96
C LEU A 218 17.68 27.90 11.47
N ARG A 219 18.23 26.87 10.81
CA ARG A 219 17.57 25.61 10.47
C ARG A 219 18.34 24.43 11.06
N SER A 220 18.37 24.34 12.37
CA SER A 220 19.38 23.60 13.15
C SER A 220 19.27 22.06 13.12
N VAL A 221 18.10 21.46 12.87
CA VAL A 221 17.97 19.99 12.89
C VAL A 221 18.72 19.35 11.72
N SER A 222 18.71 19.95 10.55
CA SER A 222 19.46 19.46 9.39
C SER A 222 20.99 19.52 9.60
N ARG A 223 21.49 20.35 10.54
CA ARG A 223 22.91 20.45 10.86
C ARG A 223 23.37 19.52 11.97
N MET A 224 22.50 19.18 12.93
CA MET A 224 22.81 18.12 13.90
C MET A 224 23.18 16.81 13.20
N VAL A 225 22.51 16.51 12.09
CA VAL A 225 22.78 15.34 11.26
C VAL A 225 23.89 15.61 10.24
N ARG A 226 24.01 16.82 9.67
CA ARG A 226 25.11 17.20 8.76
C ARG A 226 26.48 17.31 9.41
N SER A 227 26.59 17.63 10.71
CA SER A 227 27.89 17.60 11.39
C SER A 227 28.41 16.17 11.55
N ALA A 228 27.52 15.18 11.64
CA ALA A 228 27.89 13.76 11.54
C ALA A 228 28.39 13.38 10.13
N LEU A 229 27.80 13.95 9.06
CA LEU A 229 28.23 13.78 7.67
C LEU A 229 29.62 14.36 7.42
N GLY A 230 29.93 15.55 7.95
CA GLY A 230 31.25 16.17 7.80
C GLY A 230 32.38 15.29 8.36
N SER A 231 32.13 14.59 9.46
CA SER A 231 33.09 13.66 10.05
C SER A 231 33.22 12.33 9.29
N LEU A 232 32.12 11.84 8.68
CA LEU A 232 32.13 10.62 7.86
C LEU A 232 32.80 10.85 6.50
N LEU A 233 32.52 11.96 5.82
CA LEU A 233 33.16 12.31 4.55
C LEU A 233 34.65 12.58 4.71
N SER A 234 35.10 13.17 5.83
CA SER A 234 36.51 13.31 6.13
C SER A 234 37.19 11.97 6.41
N ALA A 235 36.51 11.03 7.10
CA ALA A 235 37.04 9.71 7.37
C ALA A 235 37.12 8.83 6.10
N THR A 236 36.15 8.96 5.20
CA THR A 236 36.12 8.21 3.92
C THR A 236 37.18 8.75 2.95
N SER A 237 37.35 10.09 2.89
CA SER A 237 38.39 10.73 2.09
C SER A 237 39.81 10.42 2.59
N ALA A 238 39.98 10.22 3.88
CA ALA A 238 41.25 9.79 4.46
C ALA A 238 41.60 8.33 4.14
N ARG A 239 40.59 7.44 4.06
CA ARG A 239 40.77 6.03 3.66
C ARG A 239 41.00 5.82 2.16
N MET A 240 40.62 6.76 1.30
CA MET A 240 40.89 6.69 -0.15
C MET A 240 42.27 7.27 -0.53
N ARG A 241 43.01 7.87 0.43
CA ARG A 241 44.37 8.42 0.21
C ARG A 241 45.48 7.63 0.89
N SER A 242 45.14 6.51 1.53
CA SER A 242 46.07 5.52 2.08
C SER A 242 45.97 4.21 1.27
#